data_17ce9cae30da5e30cafa77950ce47b28
#
_entry.id   17ce9cae30da5e30cafa77950ce47b28
#
_cell.length_a   1.000
_cell.length_b   1.000
_cell.length_c   1.000
_cell.angle_alpha   90.00
_cell.angle_beta   90.00
_cell.angle_gamma   90.00
#
_symmetry.space_group_name_H-M   'P 1'
#
loop_
_entity.id
_entity.type
_entity.pdbx_description
1 polymer ?
#
loop_
_entity_poly.entity_id
_entity_poly.type
_entity_poly.pdbx_seq_one_letter_code
_entity_poly.pdbx_strand_id
1 'polypeptide(L)'
;MVRTFNTHNIRKQQELTGKYWDFSPCVGKYAGEHFKVATPCCWESHPKFAGYRGEGEYTTTFKTGGNIRLEFKGISHTAEVWLDGRKIAKHYNAYTIFDAVCTNLSYGEHTLTVRADNRFSEKSALHIPNDYMSYGGVSRPVVLEQISDVYIRNVHVTPYKADGKWKAKIEIYLENTKGNKYGDKDCFKINETENISENNRCVSDGENDIKNSENRSVDVLVKVAGENLILKNIDVEKNNIVKAEMEFDNINEWTQETPELYYIEIKLLRNEKAFDDLIDRFGFREIKVSGKEILLNGEKIRIKGVCRHEDHPQFGCALPFAAIAADIELVKDMGANSIRTSHYPNDEIFLDICDEQGILVWEENHARGLSEENMRNPNFEPQAEKVIEEMIPAHYNHPSIYIWGILNECASDTEYGKECYKKQFDIIRKLDTSRPCSFASCKVKTDICFELPDVVSYNIYPLWYHDTEPDEYLDDLYKWVQNETKGVGKPFMITEIGAGGLYGYRNNYDSKWTEEYQAEALRKQLTAVLGYKDCIGVYIWQFCDIRISDEWFGIRPRTMNNKGIVDEFRRKKLAYNVVKEIFNK
;
A
#
# COMPACT_ATOMS: atom_id res chain seq x y z
N MET A 1 -12.91 -18.04 -3.22
CA MET A 1 -12.74 -17.03 -2.15
C MET A 1 -11.42 -16.37 -2.46
N VAL A 2 -11.42 -15.09 -2.68
CA VAL A 2 -10.17 -14.37 -2.87
C VAL A 2 -9.36 -14.57 -1.60
N ARG A 3 -8.13 -14.99 -1.74
CA ARG A 3 -7.27 -15.21 -0.60
C ARG A 3 -6.95 -13.87 0.04
N THR A 4 -7.22 -13.74 1.31
CA THR A 4 -6.62 -12.71 2.14
C THR A 4 -5.35 -13.30 2.77
N PHE A 5 -4.35 -12.50 3.04
CA PHE A 5 -3.08 -12.94 3.56
C PHE A 5 -3.19 -13.66 4.89
N ASN A 6 -3.87 -13.05 5.82
CA ASN A 6 -4.03 -13.56 7.16
C ASN A 6 -5.09 -14.66 7.14
N THR A 7 -4.67 -15.90 7.06
CA THR A 7 -5.55 -17.05 7.20
C THR A 7 -5.45 -17.62 8.61
N HIS A 8 -6.53 -18.23 9.06
CA HIS A 8 -6.64 -18.82 10.37
C HIS A 8 -7.30 -20.19 10.28
N ASN A 9 -6.81 -21.15 11.06
CA ASN A 9 -7.47 -22.44 11.27
C ASN A 9 -8.27 -22.51 12.57
N ILE A 10 -7.88 -21.70 13.55
CA ILE A 10 -8.49 -21.67 14.91
C ILE A 10 -9.36 -20.43 15.07
N ARG A 11 -8.80 -19.26 14.73
CA ARG A 11 -9.54 -17.99 14.79
C ARG A 11 -10.66 -17.99 13.75
N LYS A 12 -11.88 -17.72 14.20
CA LYS A 12 -13.02 -17.61 13.27
C LYS A 12 -13.02 -16.24 12.60
N GLN A 13 -13.16 -16.26 11.28
CA GLN A 13 -13.17 -15.07 10.45
C GLN A 13 -14.41 -15.08 9.55
N GLN A 14 -15.01 -13.91 9.33
CA GLN A 14 -16.15 -13.72 8.45
C GLN A 14 -15.99 -12.41 7.68
N GLU A 15 -16.08 -12.45 6.35
CA GLU A 15 -16.22 -11.25 5.56
C GLU A 15 -17.64 -10.68 5.68
N LEU A 16 -17.75 -9.38 6.01
CA LEU A 16 -19.03 -8.67 6.14
C LEU A 16 -19.45 -7.99 4.83
N THR A 17 -18.51 -7.78 3.91
CA THR A 17 -18.74 -7.34 2.52
C THR A 17 -19.10 -8.52 1.61
N GLY A 18 -19.06 -8.34 0.29
CA GLY A 18 -19.53 -9.37 -0.66
C GLY A 18 -21.06 -9.47 -0.73
N LYS A 19 -21.77 -8.44 -0.26
CA LYS A 19 -23.24 -8.38 -0.22
C LYS A 19 -23.74 -6.93 -0.34
N TYR A 20 -25.04 -6.75 -0.39
CA TYR A 20 -25.64 -5.41 -0.31
C TYR A 20 -25.69 -4.89 1.13
N TRP A 21 -25.25 -3.63 1.31
CA TRP A 21 -25.48 -2.86 2.53
C TRP A 21 -26.51 -1.77 2.30
N ASP A 22 -27.20 -1.34 3.36
CA ASP A 22 -28.01 -0.12 3.33
C ASP A 22 -27.11 1.09 3.21
N PHE A 23 -27.45 2.04 2.35
CA PHE A 23 -26.68 3.24 2.09
C PHE A 23 -27.58 4.47 2.08
N SER A 24 -27.17 5.53 2.75
CA SER A 24 -27.85 6.82 2.74
C SER A 24 -26.83 7.94 2.52
N PRO A 25 -26.91 8.72 1.42
CA PRO A 25 -26.14 9.94 1.29
C PRO A 25 -26.52 10.95 2.37
N CYS A 26 -25.52 11.56 3.03
CA CYS A 26 -25.75 12.55 4.08
C CYS A 26 -25.93 13.97 3.54
N VAL A 27 -25.51 14.22 2.31
CA VAL A 27 -25.58 15.54 1.65
C VAL A 27 -26.04 15.41 0.18
N GLY A 28 -26.36 16.55 -0.45
CA GLY A 28 -26.69 16.61 -1.87
C GLY A 28 -28.13 16.19 -2.20
N LYS A 29 -28.37 15.90 -3.48
CA LYS A 29 -29.72 15.69 -4.06
C LYS A 29 -30.51 14.55 -3.40
N TYR A 30 -29.82 13.51 -2.98
CA TYR A 30 -30.42 12.29 -2.43
C TYR A 30 -30.21 12.16 -0.91
N ALA A 31 -29.90 13.27 -0.21
CA ALA A 31 -29.65 13.27 1.22
C ALA A 31 -30.85 12.69 2.01
N GLY A 32 -30.58 11.70 2.87
CA GLY A 32 -31.57 11.02 3.69
C GLY A 32 -32.43 9.98 2.94
N GLU A 33 -32.25 9.79 1.64
CA GLU A 33 -32.87 8.66 0.93
C GLU A 33 -32.08 7.36 1.23
N HIS A 34 -32.76 6.22 1.16
CA HIS A 34 -32.18 4.91 1.43
C HIS A 34 -32.04 4.09 0.15
N PHE A 35 -30.88 3.48 0.00
CA PHE A 35 -30.52 2.64 -1.14
C PHE A 35 -29.88 1.33 -0.65
N LYS A 36 -29.84 0.33 -1.52
CA LYS A 36 -29.01 -0.85 -1.37
C LYS A 36 -27.83 -0.74 -2.32
N VAL A 37 -26.60 -0.76 -1.79
CA VAL A 37 -25.38 -0.72 -2.59
C VAL A 37 -24.55 -1.98 -2.36
N ALA A 38 -23.91 -2.45 -3.42
CA ALA A 38 -22.94 -3.56 -3.28
C ALA A 38 -21.73 -3.08 -2.50
N THR A 39 -21.12 -3.95 -1.69
CA THR A 39 -19.85 -3.74 -1.01
C THR A 39 -18.95 -4.95 -1.20
N PRO A 40 -17.61 -4.82 -1.39
CA PRO A 40 -16.92 -3.53 -1.56
C PRO A 40 -17.29 -2.87 -2.90
N CYS A 41 -17.38 -1.54 -2.91
CA CYS A 41 -17.69 -0.77 -4.11
C CYS A 41 -17.42 0.72 -3.87
N CYS A 42 -16.96 1.42 -4.91
CA CYS A 42 -17.03 2.88 -4.92
C CYS A 42 -18.46 3.31 -5.20
N TRP A 43 -18.99 4.28 -4.46
CA TRP A 43 -20.37 4.75 -4.71
C TRP A 43 -20.53 5.37 -6.10
N GLU A 44 -19.46 5.91 -6.70
CA GLU A 44 -19.47 6.44 -8.07
C GLU A 44 -19.79 5.38 -9.14
N SER A 45 -19.64 4.09 -8.82
CA SER A 45 -20.08 2.99 -9.70
C SER A 45 -21.59 2.83 -9.75
N HIS A 46 -22.33 3.43 -8.80
CA HIS A 46 -23.79 3.41 -8.81
C HIS A 46 -24.32 4.59 -9.67
N PRO A 47 -25.27 4.37 -10.60
CA PRO A 47 -25.70 5.39 -11.58
C PRO A 47 -26.19 6.71 -10.98
N LYS A 48 -26.78 6.69 -9.77
CA LYS A 48 -27.22 7.91 -9.08
C LYS A 48 -26.09 8.70 -8.45
N PHE A 49 -24.93 8.09 -8.22
CA PHE A 49 -23.82 8.65 -7.44
C PHE A 49 -22.54 8.83 -8.26
N ALA A 50 -22.61 8.71 -9.60
CA ALA A 50 -21.45 8.78 -10.49
C ALA A 50 -20.57 10.04 -10.33
N GLY A 51 -21.14 11.15 -9.87
CA GLY A 51 -20.43 12.40 -9.55
C GLY A 51 -20.59 12.81 -8.08
N TYR A 52 -20.97 11.89 -7.20
CA TYR A 52 -21.20 12.21 -5.80
C TYR A 52 -19.88 12.41 -5.06
N ARG A 53 -19.68 13.61 -4.55
CA ARG A 53 -18.62 13.93 -3.59
C ARG A 53 -19.30 14.42 -2.32
N GLY A 54 -19.12 13.67 -1.23
CA GLY A 54 -19.89 13.95 -0.03
C GLY A 54 -19.62 12.95 1.08
N GLU A 55 -20.56 12.90 2.00
CA GLU A 55 -20.59 11.99 3.14
C GLU A 55 -21.73 11.00 2.95
N GLY A 56 -21.46 9.71 3.15
CA GLY A 56 -22.44 8.63 3.01
C GLY A 56 -22.34 7.63 4.13
N GLU A 57 -23.50 7.20 4.62
CA GLU A 57 -23.64 6.25 5.71
C GLU A 57 -24.04 4.88 5.17
N TYR A 58 -23.23 3.86 5.52
CA TYR A 58 -23.47 2.45 5.22
C TYR A 58 -23.89 1.72 6.49
N THR A 59 -24.86 0.82 6.38
CA THR A 59 -25.30 0.00 7.53
C THR A 59 -25.47 -1.45 7.12
N THR A 60 -25.01 -2.37 7.99
CA THR A 60 -25.24 -3.81 7.86
C THR A 60 -25.41 -4.44 9.23
N THR A 61 -25.98 -5.67 9.27
CA THR A 61 -26.08 -6.46 10.50
C THR A 61 -25.34 -7.77 10.37
N PHE A 62 -24.89 -8.28 11.54
CA PHE A 62 -24.24 -9.58 11.67
C PHE A 62 -24.48 -10.15 13.09
N LYS A 63 -24.31 -11.48 13.24
CA LYS A 63 -24.45 -12.14 14.55
C LYS A 63 -23.08 -12.54 15.10
N THR A 64 -22.81 -12.13 16.32
CA THR A 64 -21.57 -12.47 17.03
C THR A 64 -21.75 -12.35 18.55
N GLY A 65 -20.68 -12.57 19.31
CA GLY A 65 -20.57 -12.33 20.76
C GLY A 65 -19.12 -12.56 21.21
N GLY A 66 -18.81 -12.16 22.45
CA GLY A 66 -17.44 -12.26 22.99
C GLY A 66 -16.52 -11.13 22.54
N ASN A 67 -15.24 -11.43 22.31
CA ASN A 67 -14.27 -10.46 21.84
C ASN A 67 -14.15 -10.54 20.31
N ILE A 68 -14.22 -9.40 19.65
CA ILE A 68 -14.10 -9.31 18.20
C ILE A 68 -13.10 -8.24 17.79
N ARG A 69 -12.52 -8.42 16.61
CA ARG A 69 -11.80 -7.41 15.85
C ARG A 69 -12.54 -7.20 14.53
N LEU A 70 -12.83 -5.96 14.22
CA LEU A 70 -13.34 -5.54 12.91
C LEU A 70 -12.20 -4.89 12.16
N GLU A 71 -11.79 -5.48 11.04
CA GLU A 71 -10.74 -4.96 10.17
C GLU A 71 -11.34 -4.39 8.91
N PHE A 72 -10.96 -3.15 8.59
CA PHE A 72 -11.40 -2.40 7.43
C PHE A 72 -10.21 -2.24 6.48
N LYS A 73 -10.26 -2.90 5.33
CA LYS A 73 -9.14 -2.92 4.38
C LYS A 73 -9.03 -1.65 3.53
N GLY A 74 -10.11 -0.86 3.42
CA GLY A 74 -10.10 0.44 2.76
C GLY A 74 -11.47 1.09 2.73
N ILE A 75 -11.54 2.31 3.31
CA ILE A 75 -12.73 3.16 3.28
C ILE A 75 -12.30 4.55 2.85
N SER A 76 -12.85 5.02 1.75
CA SER A 76 -12.36 6.22 1.09
C SER A 76 -13.19 7.46 1.44
N HIS A 77 -12.51 8.53 1.95
CA HIS A 77 -11.13 8.54 2.46
C HIS A 77 -11.08 8.82 3.97
N THR A 78 -12.14 9.39 4.55
CA THR A 78 -12.29 9.57 6.01
C THR A 78 -13.41 8.68 6.47
N ALA A 79 -13.13 7.85 7.48
CA ALA A 79 -14.08 6.91 8.03
C ALA A 79 -14.42 7.23 9.48
N GLU A 80 -15.68 7.09 9.84
CA GLU A 80 -16.12 6.95 11.21
C GLU A 80 -16.97 5.69 11.31
N VAL A 81 -16.80 4.91 12.38
CA VAL A 81 -17.42 3.59 12.53
C VAL A 81 -18.16 3.49 13.87
N TRP A 82 -19.37 2.94 13.83
CA TRP A 82 -20.17 2.66 15.01
C TRP A 82 -20.61 1.20 15.05
N LEU A 83 -20.63 0.64 16.24
CA LEU A 83 -21.26 -0.65 16.55
C LEU A 83 -22.39 -0.41 17.55
N ASP A 84 -23.61 -0.81 17.19
CA ASP A 84 -24.82 -0.59 17.99
C ASP A 84 -25.03 0.87 18.45
N GLY A 85 -24.73 1.81 17.54
CA GLY A 85 -24.83 3.25 17.79
C GLY A 85 -23.68 3.85 18.60
N ARG A 86 -22.72 3.06 19.06
CA ARG A 86 -21.51 3.52 19.75
C ARG A 86 -20.35 3.63 18.79
N LYS A 87 -19.66 4.78 18.76
CA LYS A 87 -18.47 4.98 17.93
C LYS A 87 -17.31 4.12 18.41
N ILE A 88 -16.73 3.34 17.48
CA ILE A 88 -15.66 2.38 17.78
C ILE A 88 -14.37 2.68 17.03
N ALA A 89 -14.41 3.47 15.93
CA ALA A 89 -13.21 3.88 15.21
C ALA A 89 -13.42 5.19 14.48
N LYS A 90 -12.29 5.85 14.20
CA LYS A 90 -12.14 6.93 13.22
C LYS A 90 -10.81 6.72 12.50
N HIS A 91 -10.81 6.93 11.18
CA HIS A 91 -9.62 6.72 10.37
C HIS A 91 -9.56 7.73 9.23
N TYR A 92 -8.36 8.06 8.79
CA TYR A 92 -8.09 8.85 7.61
C TYR A 92 -7.06 8.15 6.75
N ASN A 93 -7.39 7.81 5.62
CA ASN A 93 -6.76 7.46 4.35
C ASN A 93 -7.60 6.39 3.64
N ALA A 94 -7.72 6.51 2.31
CA ALA A 94 -8.54 5.62 1.49
C ALA A 94 -7.92 4.21 1.33
N TYR A 95 -6.60 4.09 1.51
CA TYR A 95 -5.79 2.99 0.97
C TYR A 95 -5.09 2.18 2.04
N THR A 96 -5.20 2.54 3.32
CA THR A 96 -4.57 1.84 4.42
C THR A 96 -5.58 1.08 5.27
N ILE A 97 -5.10 0.01 5.91
CA ILE A 97 -5.89 -0.86 6.77
C ILE A 97 -5.98 -0.24 8.16
N PHE A 98 -7.18 -0.30 8.75
CA PHE A 98 -7.38 0.01 10.16
C PHE A 98 -8.35 -0.98 10.80
N ASP A 99 -8.41 -1.01 12.12
CA ASP A 99 -9.29 -1.92 12.85
C ASP A 99 -9.89 -1.32 14.12
N ALA A 100 -10.88 -2.02 14.66
CA ALA A 100 -11.48 -1.77 15.96
C ALA A 100 -11.66 -3.07 16.73
N VAL A 101 -11.24 -3.07 17.99
CA VAL A 101 -11.43 -4.19 18.92
C VAL A 101 -12.58 -3.88 19.86
N CYS A 102 -13.57 -4.78 19.92
CA CYS A 102 -14.70 -4.72 20.84
C CYS A 102 -14.72 -5.97 21.72
N THR A 103 -14.84 -5.78 23.04
CA THR A 103 -14.72 -6.88 23.99
C THR A 103 -16.02 -7.10 24.77
N ASN A 104 -16.23 -8.35 25.18
CA ASN A 104 -17.37 -8.75 26.00
C ASN A 104 -18.74 -8.43 25.38
N LEU A 105 -18.87 -8.53 24.07
CA LEU A 105 -20.16 -8.38 23.40
C LEU A 105 -21.11 -9.50 23.85
N SER A 106 -22.35 -9.15 24.13
CA SER A 106 -23.40 -10.14 24.30
C SER A 106 -23.65 -10.89 23.00
N TYR A 107 -23.93 -12.19 23.07
CA TYR A 107 -24.25 -12.91 21.84
C TYR A 107 -25.59 -12.43 21.27
N GLY A 108 -25.59 -12.00 20.02
CA GLY A 108 -26.80 -11.47 19.38
C GLY A 108 -26.52 -10.88 17.99
N GLU A 109 -27.56 -10.23 17.48
CA GLU A 109 -27.43 -9.43 16.25
C GLU A 109 -26.90 -8.04 16.64
N HIS A 110 -25.88 -7.58 15.88
CA HIS A 110 -25.23 -6.29 16.04
C HIS A 110 -25.34 -5.50 14.75
N THR A 111 -25.47 -4.18 14.88
CA THR A 111 -25.53 -3.25 13.76
C THR A 111 -24.21 -2.51 13.61
N LEU A 112 -23.57 -2.68 12.45
CA LEU A 112 -22.39 -1.92 12.05
C LEU A 112 -22.80 -0.76 11.17
N THR A 113 -22.42 0.45 11.56
CA THR A 113 -22.58 1.67 10.76
C THR A 113 -21.22 2.23 10.40
N VAL A 114 -20.98 2.51 9.12
CA VAL A 114 -19.76 3.10 8.59
C VAL A 114 -20.13 4.37 7.83
N ARG A 115 -19.60 5.49 8.26
CA ARG A 115 -19.73 6.77 7.56
C ARG A 115 -18.42 7.09 6.86
N ALA A 116 -18.51 7.20 5.53
CA ALA A 116 -17.39 7.56 4.68
C ALA A 116 -17.57 8.98 4.15
N ASP A 117 -16.48 9.74 4.03
CA ASP A 117 -16.46 11.10 3.48
C ASP A 117 -15.29 11.26 2.50
N ASN A 118 -15.58 11.61 1.22
CA ASN A 118 -14.56 11.84 0.20
C ASN A 118 -14.42 13.32 -0.22
N ARG A 119 -14.90 14.25 0.60
CA ARG A 119 -14.76 15.68 0.34
C ARG A 119 -13.33 16.16 0.57
N PHE A 120 -12.80 16.93 -0.38
CA PHE A 120 -11.54 17.64 -0.18
C PHE A 120 -11.71 18.72 0.90
N SER A 121 -10.78 18.79 1.84
CA SER A 121 -10.79 19.76 2.92
C SER A 121 -9.39 19.93 3.51
N GLU A 122 -9.19 20.95 4.31
CA GLU A 122 -7.94 21.11 5.07
C GLU A 122 -7.67 19.96 6.06
N LYS A 123 -8.70 19.20 6.45
CA LYS A 123 -8.56 18.03 7.32
C LYS A 123 -8.13 16.76 6.58
N SER A 124 -8.08 16.80 5.26
CA SER A 124 -7.69 15.70 4.38
C SER A 124 -6.50 16.10 3.51
N ALA A 125 -5.36 16.36 4.16
CA ALA A 125 -4.21 17.02 3.55
C ALA A 125 -3.55 16.22 2.40
N LEU A 126 -3.75 14.90 2.34
CA LEU A 126 -3.22 14.06 1.27
C LEU A 126 -4.20 13.90 0.09
N HIS A 127 -5.50 14.11 0.33
CA HIS A 127 -6.52 14.07 -0.70
C HIS A 127 -6.81 15.48 -1.20
N ILE A 128 -6.19 15.82 -2.31
CA ILE A 128 -6.42 17.08 -3.03
C ILE A 128 -6.90 16.77 -4.45
N PRO A 129 -7.56 17.73 -5.15
CA PRO A 129 -7.85 17.58 -6.57
C PRO A 129 -6.60 17.20 -7.36
N ASN A 130 -6.67 16.15 -8.17
CA ASN A 130 -5.51 15.60 -8.84
C ASN A 130 -5.85 15.03 -10.24
N ASP A 131 -4.83 14.66 -11.02
CA ASP A 131 -5.00 14.01 -12.31
C ASP A 131 -5.25 12.49 -12.21
N TYR A 132 -5.81 12.08 -11.09
CA TYR A 132 -6.49 10.81 -10.84
C TYR A 132 -7.71 11.05 -9.94
N MET A 133 -8.66 10.11 -9.94
CA MET A 133 -9.91 10.23 -9.19
C MET A 133 -9.75 9.74 -7.75
N SER A 134 -10.15 10.58 -6.77
CA SER A 134 -10.39 10.14 -5.39
C SER A 134 -11.82 9.65 -5.27
N TYR A 135 -12.01 8.34 -5.33
CA TYR A 135 -13.30 7.67 -5.18
C TYR A 135 -13.79 7.70 -3.74
N GLY A 136 -15.06 7.39 -3.50
CA GLY A 136 -15.65 7.32 -2.16
C GLY A 136 -16.32 5.99 -1.88
N GLY A 137 -16.49 5.67 -0.59
CA GLY A 137 -17.22 4.50 -0.14
C GLY A 137 -16.39 3.42 0.54
N VAL A 138 -17.00 2.25 0.75
CA VAL A 138 -16.35 1.03 1.26
C VAL A 138 -15.73 0.31 0.07
N SER A 139 -14.47 0.65 -0.24
CA SER A 139 -13.80 0.23 -1.48
C SER A 139 -13.10 -1.13 -1.39
N ARG A 140 -12.76 -1.58 -0.18
CA ARG A 140 -12.11 -2.87 0.09
C ARG A 140 -12.85 -3.65 1.17
N PRO A 141 -12.57 -4.94 1.37
CA PRO A 141 -13.30 -5.79 2.33
C PRO A 141 -13.33 -5.27 3.76
N VAL A 142 -14.41 -5.62 4.46
CA VAL A 142 -14.55 -5.49 5.92
C VAL A 142 -14.65 -6.89 6.50
N VAL A 143 -13.77 -7.20 7.46
CA VAL A 143 -13.62 -8.53 8.02
C VAL A 143 -13.90 -8.51 9.53
N LEU A 144 -14.70 -9.45 10.00
CA LEU A 144 -14.95 -9.74 11.41
C LEU A 144 -14.09 -10.93 11.83
N GLU A 145 -13.33 -10.78 12.89
CA GLU A 145 -12.59 -11.87 13.55
C GLU A 145 -13.09 -12.06 14.98
N GLN A 146 -13.24 -13.33 15.39
CA GLN A 146 -13.41 -13.66 16.81
C GLN A 146 -12.06 -13.87 17.44
N ILE A 147 -11.67 -13.00 18.36
CA ILE A 147 -10.37 -13.01 19.00
C ILE A 147 -10.44 -13.49 20.44
N SER A 148 -9.34 -14.04 20.92
CA SER A 148 -9.14 -14.41 22.32
C SER A 148 -8.72 -13.20 23.17
N ASP A 149 -8.59 -13.40 24.49
CA ASP A 149 -8.06 -12.39 25.41
C ASP A 149 -6.64 -11.96 25.05
N VAL A 150 -5.84 -12.88 24.51
CA VAL A 150 -4.55 -12.65 23.86
C VAL A 150 -4.64 -13.20 22.45
N TYR A 151 -4.17 -12.45 21.47
CA TYR A 151 -4.20 -12.86 20.07
C TYR A 151 -2.97 -12.37 19.29
N ILE A 152 -2.67 -13.06 18.19
CA ILE A 152 -1.63 -12.65 17.25
C ILE A 152 -2.21 -11.54 16.38
N ARG A 153 -1.62 -10.35 16.44
CA ARG A 153 -2.01 -9.25 15.57
C ARG A 153 -1.41 -9.36 14.19
N ASN A 154 -0.10 -9.61 14.14
CA ASN A 154 0.66 -9.67 12.89
C ASN A 154 1.96 -10.45 13.10
N VAL A 155 2.63 -10.78 12.00
CA VAL A 155 3.98 -11.37 11.98
C VAL A 155 4.81 -10.70 10.91
N HIS A 156 6.05 -10.37 11.21
CA HIS A 156 7.03 -9.93 10.23
C HIS A 156 8.11 -11.00 10.07
N VAL A 157 8.36 -11.40 8.82
CA VAL A 157 9.41 -12.36 8.47
C VAL A 157 10.45 -11.64 7.62
N THR A 158 11.69 -11.59 8.09
CA THR A 158 12.80 -10.98 7.37
C THR A 158 13.83 -12.05 6.99
N PRO A 159 13.75 -12.63 5.79
CA PRO A 159 14.76 -13.57 5.30
C PRO A 159 16.08 -12.86 4.99
N TYR A 160 17.19 -13.57 5.23
CA TYR A 160 18.51 -13.09 4.86
C TYR A 160 19.48 -14.27 4.71
N LYS A 161 20.57 -14.07 3.95
CA LYS A 161 21.64 -15.06 3.79
C LYS A 161 22.78 -14.79 4.76
N ALA A 162 23.19 -15.82 5.50
CA ALA A 162 24.41 -15.80 6.32
C ALA A 162 25.06 -17.19 6.31
N ASP A 163 26.39 -17.23 6.27
CA ASP A 163 27.18 -18.46 6.30
C ASP A 163 26.77 -19.51 5.23
N GLY A 164 26.31 -19.03 4.07
CA GLY A 164 25.86 -19.89 2.97
C GLY A 164 24.46 -20.50 3.13
N LYS A 165 23.75 -20.14 4.19
CA LYS A 165 22.38 -20.61 4.49
C LYS A 165 21.37 -19.48 4.51
N TRP A 166 20.12 -19.84 4.34
CA TRP A 166 19.00 -18.95 4.60
C TRP A 166 18.65 -18.94 6.09
N LYS A 167 18.46 -17.73 6.61
CA LYS A 167 17.93 -17.48 7.96
C LYS A 167 16.72 -16.54 7.85
N ALA A 168 15.85 -16.57 8.84
CA ALA A 168 14.76 -15.61 8.95
C ALA A 168 14.65 -15.07 10.37
N LYS A 169 14.64 -13.75 10.51
CA LYS A 169 14.18 -13.09 11.72
C LYS A 169 12.66 -13.03 11.68
N ILE A 170 12.04 -13.41 12.78
CA ILE A 170 10.58 -13.49 12.92
C ILE A 170 10.18 -12.61 14.10
N GLU A 171 9.34 -11.64 13.87
CA GLU A 171 8.75 -10.79 14.91
C GLU A 171 7.24 -11.02 14.93
N ILE A 172 6.73 -11.53 16.06
CA ILE A 172 5.33 -11.86 16.27
C ILE A 172 4.73 -10.81 17.18
N TYR A 173 3.75 -10.09 16.70
CA TYR A 173 3.08 -9.02 17.41
C TYR A 173 1.84 -9.58 18.13
N LEU A 174 1.89 -9.53 19.46
CA LEU A 174 0.80 -10.01 20.32
C LEU A 174 0.03 -8.83 20.90
N GLU A 175 -1.28 -8.96 20.96
CA GLU A 175 -2.15 -8.00 21.63
C GLU A 175 -2.98 -8.67 22.74
N ASN A 176 -3.31 -7.86 23.74
CA ASN A 176 -4.10 -8.26 24.89
C ASN A 176 -5.36 -7.40 24.97
N THR A 177 -6.53 -8.03 25.05
CA THR A 177 -7.83 -7.35 25.14
C THR A 177 -8.15 -6.85 26.57
N LYS A 178 -7.30 -7.14 27.58
CA LYS A 178 -7.50 -6.66 28.96
C LYS A 178 -7.37 -5.13 29.00
N GLY A 179 -8.42 -4.48 29.47
CA GLY A 179 -8.52 -3.01 29.54
C GLY A 179 -9.42 -2.40 28.46
N ASN A 180 -9.71 -3.11 27.38
CA ASN A 180 -10.68 -2.69 26.36
C ASN A 180 -12.07 -3.25 26.71
N LYS A 181 -12.83 -2.57 27.56
CA LYS A 181 -14.22 -3.00 27.87
C LYS A 181 -15.21 -2.24 26.99
N TYR A 182 -15.98 -2.97 26.20
CA TYR A 182 -17.17 -2.44 25.54
C TYR A 182 -18.15 -1.94 26.63
N GLY A 183 -18.33 -0.63 26.76
CA GLY A 183 -19.21 -0.05 27.76
C GLY A 183 -18.58 1.02 28.66
N ASP A 184 -17.29 1.03 28.91
CA ASP A 184 -16.63 2.09 29.71
C ASP A 184 -16.39 3.35 28.89
N LYS A 185 -16.60 4.54 29.48
CA LYS A 185 -16.46 5.84 28.78
C LYS A 185 -15.05 6.14 28.32
N ASP A 186 -14.04 5.42 28.82
CA ASP A 186 -12.61 5.65 28.58
C ASP A 186 -11.94 4.55 27.73
N CYS A 187 -12.72 3.65 27.09
CA CYS A 187 -12.20 2.51 26.34
C CYS A 187 -11.73 2.84 24.90
N PHE A 188 -11.55 4.10 24.57
CA PHE A 188 -11.00 4.51 23.28
C PHE A 188 -9.54 4.93 23.44
N LYS A 189 -8.61 3.99 23.34
CA LYS A 189 -7.35 4.31 22.70
C LYS A 189 -7.60 4.37 21.19
N ILE A 190 -8.22 5.46 20.75
CA ILE A 190 -7.92 5.99 19.42
C ILE A 190 -6.40 6.16 19.46
N ASN A 191 -5.68 5.61 18.49
CA ASN A 191 -4.26 5.87 18.32
C ASN A 191 -4.07 7.35 17.92
N GLU A 192 -4.43 8.25 18.79
CA GLU A 192 -3.93 9.62 18.81
C GLU A 192 -2.60 9.53 19.56
N THR A 193 -1.54 9.84 18.86
CA THR A 193 -0.19 9.99 19.42
C THR A 193 -0.20 11.12 20.45
N GLU A 194 -0.58 10.81 21.69
CA GLU A 194 -0.23 11.65 22.83
C GLU A 194 1.16 11.27 23.31
N ASN A 195 2.03 12.27 23.36
CA ASN A 195 3.36 12.20 23.94
C ASN A 195 3.33 11.47 25.29
N ILE A 196 4.02 10.35 25.38
CA ILE A 196 4.27 9.67 26.65
C ILE A 196 5.25 10.53 27.46
N SER A 197 4.71 11.38 28.30
CA SER A 197 5.46 11.93 29.44
C SER A 197 5.47 10.90 30.56
N GLU A 198 6.66 10.49 30.95
CA GLU A 198 6.91 9.67 32.14
C GLU A 198 6.27 10.32 33.38
N ASN A 199 5.62 9.47 34.16
CA ASN A 199 5.36 9.48 35.60
C ASN A 199 3.87 9.30 35.95
N ASN A 200 3.57 8.05 36.39
CA ASN A 200 2.90 7.87 37.68
C ASN A 200 2.80 6.36 38.00
N ARG A 201 3.70 5.90 38.83
CA ARG A 201 3.56 4.64 39.56
C ARG A 201 2.49 4.84 40.66
N CYS A 202 1.38 4.13 40.58
CA CYS A 202 0.57 3.79 41.74
C CYS A 202 0.91 2.37 42.18
N VAL A 203 1.54 2.27 43.33
CA VAL A 203 1.74 1.03 44.09
C VAL A 203 0.40 0.71 44.79
N SER A 204 -0.12 -0.51 44.61
CA SER A 204 -1.12 -1.09 45.50
C SER A 204 -0.74 -2.54 45.82
N ASP A 205 -0.72 -2.80 47.08
CA ASP A 205 -0.18 -3.93 47.81
C ASP A 205 -0.76 -5.30 47.45
N GLY A 206 0.09 -6.28 47.65
CA GLY A 206 0.12 -7.69 47.54
C GLY A 206 -1.03 -8.57 48.07
N GLU A 207 -0.87 -9.86 47.71
CA GLU A 207 -1.52 -11.09 48.18
C GLU A 207 -2.61 -11.73 47.31
N ASN A 208 -2.61 -11.51 45.97
CA ASN A 208 -3.37 -12.39 45.08
C ASN A 208 -2.59 -12.83 43.81
N ASP A 209 -1.25 -12.74 43.82
CA ASP A 209 -0.44 -12.83 42.61
C ASP A 209 -0.14 -14.27 42.11
N ILE A 210 -0.32 -15.31 42.89
CA ILE A 210 0.12 -16.67 42.48
C ILE A 210 -0.90 -17.38 41.57
N LYS A 211 -2.19 -17.16 41.75
CA LYS A 211 -3.24 -17.74 40.87
C LYS A 211 -3.45 -16.96 39.56
N ASN A 212 -2.97 -15.73 39.49
CA ASN A 212 -3.07 -14.89 38.28
C ASN A 212 -1.87 -15.06 37.31
N SER A 213 -0.76 -15.66 37.73
CA SER A 213 0.42 -15.83 36.90
C SER A 213 0.25 -16.90 35.80
N GLU A 214 -0.51 -17.97 36.06
CA GLU A 214 -0.78 -19.03 35.07
C GLU A 214 -1.63 -18.57 33.87
N ASN A 215 -2.39 -17.48 34.01
CA ASN A 215 -3.18 -16.91 32.92
C ASN A 215 -2.46 -15.83 32.08
N ARG A 216 -1.22 -15.46 32.45
CA ARG A 216 -0.47 -14.36 31.81
C ARG A 216 0.53 -14.84 30.77
N SER A 217 0.95 -16.10 30.84
CA SER A 217 1.94 -16.65 29.91
C SER A 217 1.29 -17.52 28.84
N VAL A 218 1.88 -17.47 27.65
CA VAL A 218 1.53 -18.31 26.51
C VAL A 218 2.77 -18.96 25.94
N ASP A 219 2.64 -20.15 25.36
CA ASP A 219 3.67 -20.72 24.49
C ASP A 219 3.35 -20.32 23.04
N VAL A 220 4.40 -20.06 22.27
CA VAL A 220 4.30 -19.70 20.85
C VAL A 220 4.95 -20.78 20.02
N LEU A 221 4.17 -21.47 19.20
CA LEU A 221 4.65 -22.42 18.20
C LEU A 221 4.76 -21.72 16.85
N VAL A 222 5.94 -21.76 16.26
CA VAL A 222 6.23 -21.24 14.92
C VAL A 222 6.59 -22.40 14.01
N LYS A 223 5.97 -22.48 12.82
CA LYS A 223 6.28 -23.46 11.77
C LYS A 223 6.56 -22.75 10.45
N VAL A 224 7.69 -23.04 9.86
CA VAL A 224 8.13 -22.47 8.57
C VAL A 224 8.94 -23.53 7.80
N ALA A 225 8.62 -23.73 6.51
CA ALA A 225 9.41 -24.56 5.60
C ALA A 225 9.78 -25.95 6.16
N GLY A 226 8.88 -26.56 6.93
CA GLY A 226 9.11 -27.87 7.56
C GLY A 226 9.77 -27.82 8.93
N GLU A 227 10.38 -26.70 9.32
CA GLU A 227 11.01 -26.50 10.62
C GLU A 227 10.00 -25.98 11.67
N ASN A 228 10.23 -26.32 12.94
CA ASN A 228 9.39 -25.92 14.05
C ASN A 228 10.22 -25.32 15.19
N LEU A 229 9.69 -24.27 15.81
CA LEU A 229 10.27 -23.63 16.98
C LEU A 229 9.17 -23.41 18.04
N ILE A 230 9.43 -23.75 19.29
CA ILE A 230 8.53 -23.48 20.41
C ILE A 230 9.21 -22.53 21.39
N LEU A 231 8.63 -21.35 21.57
CA LEU A 231 9.01 -20.37 22.57
C LEU A 231 8.06 -20.50 23.75
N LYS A 232 8.62 -20.79 24.95
CA LYS A 232 7.81 -21.12 26.14
C LYS A 232 7.70 -19.97 27.11
N ASN A 233 6.56 -19.92 27.83
CA ASN A 233 6.32 -19.02 28.95
C ASN A 233 6.47 -17.53 28.61
N ILE A 234 5.96 -17.12 27.46
CA ILE A 234 5.96 -15.71 27.04
C ILE A 234 4.94 -14.92 27.88
N ASP A 235 5.44 -13.98 28.65
CA ASP A 235 4.62 -13.03 29.40
C ASP A 235 4.15 -11.91 28.47
N VAL A 236 2.89 -11.96 28.05
CA VAL A 236 2.32 -11.04 27.06
C VAL A 236 2.12 -9.62 27.60
N GLU A 237 2.05 -9.43 28.92
CA GLU A 237 1.97 -8.09 29.52
C GLU A 237 3.31 -7.34 29.46
N LYS A 238 4.43 -8.10 29.41
CA LYS A 238 5.79 -7.55 29.33
C LYS A 238 6.34 -7.54 27.90
N ASN A 239 5.88 -8.47 27.06
CA ASN A 239 6.41 -8.71 25.74
C ASN A 239 5.28 -8.75 24.71
N ASN A 240 4.95 -7.60 24.15
CA ASN A 240 4.00 -7.51 23.04
C ASN A 240 4.64 -7.88 21.67
N ILE A 241 5.96 -7.99 21.58
CA ILE A 241 6.69 -8.45 20.39
C ILE A 241 7.57 -9.62 20.80
N VAL A 242 7.29 -10.79 20.23
CA VAL A 242 8.07 -12.01 20.42
C VAL A 242 9.02 -12.17 19.25
N LYS A 243 10.32 -12.26 19.53
CA LYS A 243 11.36 -12.37 18.51
C LYS A 243 11.93 -13.77 18.45
N ALA A 244 12.09 -14.29 17.24
CA ALA A 244 12.74 -15.56 16.95
C ALA A 244 13.68 -15.42 15.76
N GLU A 245 14.61 -16.34 15.65
CA GLU A 245 15.45 -16.52 14.47
C GLU A 245 15.53 -18.01 14.15
N MET A 246 15.37 -18.35 12.88
CA MET A 246 15.41 -19.72 12.40
C MET A 246 16.37 -19.83 11.22
N GLU A 247 17.03 -20.98 11.08
CA GLU A 247 17.93 -21.32 9.98
C GLU A 247 17.30 -22.44 9.14
N PHE A 248 17.51 -22.40 7.82
CA PHE A 248 16.86 -23.30 6.87
C PHE A 248 17.86 -23.88 5.89
N ASP A 249 17.71 -25.18 5.65
CA ASP A 249 18.41 -25.90 4.60
C ASP A 249 17.50 -26.10 3.38
N ASN A 250 18.08 -26.15 2.17
CA ASN A 250 17.40 -26.48 0.92
C ASN A 250 16.20 -25.58 0.58
N ILE A 251 16.37 -24.26 0.71
CA ILE A 251 15.35 -23.27 0.37
C ILE A 251 15.43 -22.91 -1.12
N ASN A 252 14.30 -22.93 -1.80
CA ASN A 252 14.12 -22.30 -3.10
C ASN A 252 13.87 -20.80 -2.91
N GLU A 253 14.64 -19.99 -3.62
CA GLU A 253 14.53 -18.53 -3.51
C GLU A 253 13.32 -18.00 -4.28
N TRP A 254 12.71 -16.95 -3.76
CA TRP A 254 11.77 -16.16 -4.55
C TRP A 254 12.55 -15.31 -5.55
N THR A 255 12.26 -15.50 -6.83
CA THR A 255 12.78 -14.70 -7.94
C THR A 255 11.63 -14.30 -8.87
N GLN A 256 11.92 -13.47 -9.86
CA GLN A 256 10.92 -13.10 -10.87
C GLN A 256 10.52 -14.28 -11.76
N GLU A 257 11.47 -15.17 -12.05
CA GLU A 257 11.28 -16.36 -12.90
C GLU A 257 10.70 -17.55 -12.14
N THR A 258 11.06 -17.68 -10.86
CA THR A 258 10.62 -18.75 -9.95
C THR A 258 10.13 -18.16 -8.64
N PRO A 259 8.91 -17.63 -8.59
CA PRO A 259 8.37 -16.94 -7.42
C PRO A 259 7.89 -17.92 -6.34
N GLU A 260 8.84 -18.61 -5.72
CA GLU A 260 8.56 -19.62 -4.69
C GLU A 260 8.12 -18.95 -3.39
N LEU A 261 7.02 -19.42 -2.82
CA LEU A 261 6.39 -18.87 -1.64
C LEU A 261 6.27 -19.90 -0.53
N TYR A 262 6.50 -19.46 0.69
CA TYR A 262 6.42 -20.25 1.92
C TYR A 262 5.37 -19.70 2.86
N TYR A 263 4.77 -20.62 3.65
CA TYR A 263 3.87 -20.24 4.72
C TYR A 263 4.59 -20.24 6.06
N ILE A 264 4.26 -19.23 6.87
CA ILE A 264 4.54 -19.24 8.29
C ILE A 264 3.23 -19.49 9.04
N GLU A 265 3.19 -20.52 9.88
CA GLU A 265 2.08 -20.83 10.76
C GLU A 265 2.52 -20.54 12.20
N ILE A 266 1.77 -19.71 12.89
CA ILE A 266 1.99 -19.38 14.29
C ILE A 266 0.78 -19.81 15.09
N LYS A 267 1.02 -20.46 16.26
CA LYS A 267 -0.05 -20.81 17.20
C LYS A 267 0.28 -20.32 18.59
N LEU A 268 -0.71 -19.78 19.27
CA LEU A 268 -0.65 -19.53 20.70
C LEU A 268 -1.23 -20.73 21.45
N LEU A 269 -0.47 -21.22 22.44
CA LEU A 269 -0.88 -22.37 23.25
C LEU A 269 -0.96 -21.97 24.73
N ARG A 270 -1.96 -22.53 25.41
CA ARG A 270 -2.08 -22.57 26.87
C ARG A 270 -2.29 -24.01 27.31
N ASN A 271 -1.46 -24.50 28.22
CA ASN A 271 -1.49 -25.91 28.63
C ASN A 271 -1.51 -26.87 27.43
N GLU A 272 -0.58 -26.65 26.50
CA GLU A 272 -0.39 -27.43 25.26
C GLU A 272 -1.58 -27.37 24.25
N LYS A 273 -2.65 -26.63 24.57
CA LYS A 273 -3.81 -26.48 23.70
C LYS A 273 -3.76 -25.15 22.97
N ALA A 274 -3.82 -25.23 21.64
CA ALA A 274 -3.85 -24.05 20.79
C ALA A 274 -5.23 -23.34 20.90
N PHE A 275 -5.20 -22.01 21.03
CA PHE A 275 -6.40 -21.20 21.19
C PHE A 275 -6.48 -20.01 20.23
N ASP A 276 -5.36 -19.65 19.58
CA ASP A 276 -5.28 -18.64 18.52
C ASP A 276 -4.22 -19.04 17.49
N ASP A 277 -4.34 -18.56 16.27
CA ASP A 277 -3.36 -18.81 15.20
C ASP A 277 -3.30 -17.68 14.20
N LEU A 278 -2.22 -17.65 13.43
CA LEU A 278 -2.05 -16.83 12.24
C LEU A 278 -1.25 -17.62 11.21
N ILE A 279 -1.71 -17.62 9.98
CA ILE A 279 -0.99 -18.17 8.83
C ILE A 279 -0.77 -17.05 7.83
N ASP A 280 0.49 -16.75 7.57
CA ASP A 280 0.88 -15.77 6.58
C ASP A 280 1.83 -16.35 5.54
N ARG A 281 2.13 -15.59 4.48
CA ARG A 281 2.93 -16.02 3.35
C ARG A 281 4.08 -15.06 3.09
N PHE A 282 5.25 -15.60 2.76
CA PHE A 282 6.43 -14.83 2.41
C PHE A 282 7.31 -15.58 1.39
N GLY A 283 8.34 -14.95 0.88
CA GLY A 283 9.35 -15.56 0.02
C GLY A 283 10.76 -15.37 0.57
N PHE A 284 11.63 -16.36 0.45
CA PHE A 284 13.05 -16.18 0.78
C PHE A 284 13.73 -15.38 -0.33
N ARG A 285 13.94 -14.10 -0.06
CA ARG A 285 14.65 -13.19 -0.95
C ARG A 285 15.41 -12.14 -0.16
N GLU A 286 16.46 -11.59 -0.76
CA GLU A 286 17.24 -10.50 -0.23
C GLU A 286 17.37 -9.38 -1.27
N ILE A 287 17.06 -8.14 -0.88
CA ILE A 287 17.26 -6.95 -1.72
C ILE A 287 18.40 -6.13 -1.14
N LYS A 288 19.36 -5.77 -1.97
CA LYS A 288 20.50 -4.93 -1.56
C LYS A 288 20.81 -3.84 -2.58
N VAL A 289 21.17 -2.67 -2.10
CA VAL A 289 21.81 -1.64 -2.90
C VAL A 289 23.33 -1.85 -2.82
N SER A 290 23.98 -1.95 -3.98
CA SER A 290 25.43 -2.12 -4.10
C SER A 290 26.00 -1.17 -5.13
N GLY A 291 26.64 -0.08 -4.67
CA GLY A 291 27.08 0.99 -5.55
C GLY A 291 25.91 1.59 -6.33
N LYS A 292 25.97 1.54 -7.66
CA LYS A 292 24.93 2.06 -8.56
C LYS A 292 23.85 1.02 -8.94
N GLU A 293 23.79 -0.12 -8.28
CA GLU A 293 22.94 -1.25 -8.66
C GLU A 293 21.99 -1.64 -7.52
N ILE A 294 20.85 -2.23 -7.87
CA ILE A 294 19.98 -2.98 -6.97
C ILE A 294 20.15 -4.47 -7.27
N LEU A 295 20.32 -5.25 -6.22
CA LEU A 295 20.51 -6.71 -6.31
C LEU A 295 19.30 -7.42 -5.68
N LEU A 296 18.79 -8.43 -6.38
CA LEU A 296 17.87 -9.45 -5.86
C LEU A 296 18.64 -10.75 -5.70
N ASN A 297 18.76 -11.27 -4.49
CA ASN A 297 19.50 -12.50 -4.18
C ASN A 297 20.98 -12.49 -4.65
N GLY A 298 21.58 -11.29 -4.75
CA GLY A 298 22.94 -11.09 -5.23
C GLY A 298 23.05 -10.82 -6.73
N GLU A 299 22.00 -11.01 -7.53
CA GLU A 299 21.97 -10.75 -8.96
C GLU A 299 21.40 -9.35 -9.26
N LYS A 300 21.99 -8.68 -10.25
CA LYS A 300 21.54 -7.35 -10.68
C LYS A 300 20.15 -7.44 -11.31
N ILE A 301 19.25 -6.57 -10.87
CA ILE A 301 17.96 -6.40 -11.51
C ILE A 301 17.93 -5.15 -12.37
N ARG A 302 17.23 -5.22 -13.48
CA ARG A 302 16.91 -4.08 -14.33
C ARG A 302 15.40 -3.93 -14.43
N ILE A 303 14.90 -2.76 -14.07
CA ILE A 303 13.46 -2.51 -14.03
C ILE A 303 12.94 -2.12 -15.40
N LYS A 304 11.94 -2.85 -15.87
CA LYS A 304 11.10 -2.58 -17.05
C LYS A 304 9.65 -2.52 -16.52
N GLY A 305 9.22 -1.34 -16.07
CA GLY A 305 8.00 -1.21 -15.29
C GLY A 305 6.93 -0.32 -15.91
N VAL A 306 5.76 -0.36 -15.29
CA VAL A 306 4.64 0.55 -15.54
C VAL A 306 4.12 1.12 -14.22
N CYS A 307 3.67 2.38 -14.25
CA CYS A 307 2.88 2.96 -13.17
C CYS A 307 1.42 2.51 -13.31
N ARG A 308 0.78 2.09 -12.21
CA ARG A 308 -0.60 1.62 -12.24
C ARG A 308 -1.43 2.27 -11.14
N HIS A 309 -2.54 2.87 -11.55
CA HIS A 309 -3.62 3.26 -10.63
C HIS A 309 -4.64 2.12 -10.46
N GLU A 310 -5.25 2.05 -9.29
CA GLU A 310 -6.47 1.27 -9.09
C GLU A 310 -7.65 2.08 -9.65
N ASP A 311 -7.93 1.90 -10.93
CA ASP A 311 -8.99 2.61 -11.64
C ASP A 311 -9.62 1.76 -12.73
N HIS A 312 -10.95 1.77 -12.77
CA HIS A 312 -11.73 1.09 -13.80
C HIS A 312 -13.08 1.78 -13.98
N PRO A 313 -13.60 1.97 -15.20
CA PRO A 313 -14.85 2.68 -15.46
C PRO A 313 -16.08 2.13 -14.72
N GLN A 314 -16.10 0.81 -14.46
CA GLN A 314 -17.21 0.13 -13.80
C GLN A 314 -17.02 -0.05 -12.29
N PHE A 315 -15.78 -0.10 -11.81
CA PHE A 315 -15.48 -0.47 -10.42
C PHE A 315 -14.86 0.68 -9.62
N GLY A 316 -14.45 1.77 -10.29
CA GLY A 316 -13.61 2.77 -9.64
C GLY A 316 -12.33 2.15 -9.12
N CYS A 317 -11.94 2.41 -7.86
CA CYS A 317 -10.79 1.79 -7.24
C CYS A 317 -11.10 0.43 -6.55
N ALA A 318 -12.35 -0.02 -6.52
CA ALA A 318 -12.75 -1.29 -5.92
C ALA A 318 -12.67 -2.45 -6.95
N LEU A 319 -11.47 -2.72 -7.45
CA LEU A 319 -11.27 -3.71 -8.50
C LEU A 319 -11.45 -5.14 -7.96
N PRO A 320 -12.27 -5.98 -8.60
CA PRO A 320 -12.36 -7.39 -8.25
C PRO A 320 -11.10 -8.15 -8.69
N PHE A 321 -10.83 -9.28 -8.03
CA PHE A 321 -9.69 -10.17 -8.32
C PHE A 321 -9.45 -10.40 -9.81
N ALA A 322 -10.50 -10.73 -10.57
CA ALA A 322 -10.39 -11.02 -12.00
C ALA A 322 -9.90 -9.83 -12.83
N ALA A 323 -10.26 -8.59 -12.44
CA ALA A 323 -9.79 -7.39 -13.12
C ALA A 323 -8.31 -7.11 -12.80
N ILE A 324 -7.90 -7.30 -11.54
CA ILE A 324 -6.50 -7.15 -11.14
C ILE A 324 -5.63 -8.20 -11.84
N ALA A 325 -6.07 -9.47 -11.83
CA ALA A 325 -5.36 -10.55 -12.51
C ALA A 325 -5.18 -10.27 -14.02
N ALA A 326 -6.23 -9.78 -14.69
CA ALA A 326 -6.16 -9.41 -16.10
C ALA A 326 -5.17 -8.26 -16.36
N ASP A 327 -5.08 -7.27 -15.47
CA ASP A 327 -4.08 -6.21 -15.55
C ASP A 327 -2.65 -6.79 -15.47
N ILE A 328 -2.40 -7.68 -14.51
CA ILE A 328 -1.09 -8.34 -14.34
C ILE A 328 -0.70 -9.18 -15.57
N GLU A 329 -1.65 -9.92 -16.15
CA GLU A 329 -1.41 -10.68 -17.37
C GLU A 329 -1.01 -9.77 -18.55
N LEU A 330 -1.65 -8.61 -18.71
CA LEU A 330 -1.26 -7.63 -19.73
C LEU A 330 0.13 -7.03 -19.46
N VAL A 331 0.46 -6.76 -18.20
CA VAL A 331 1.79 -6.29 -17.79
C VAL A 331 2.87 -7.32 -18.12
N LYS A 332 2.63 -8.59 -17.84
CA LYS A 332 3.56 -9.68 -18.22
C LYS A 332 3.65 -9.89 -19.73
N ASP A 333 2.52 -9.85 -20.45
CA ASP A 333 2.49 -9.99 -21.91
C ASP A 333 3.32 -8.92 -22.61
N MET A 334 3.37 -7.70 -22.07
CA MET A 334 4.24 -6.65 -22.64
C MET A 334 5.73 -6.79 -22.28
N GLY A 335 6.10 -7.74 -21.42
CA GLY A 335 7.47 -7.95 -20.97
C GLY A 335 7.91 -7.03 -19.83
N ALA A 336 6.96 -6.39 -19.14
CA ALA A 336 7.26 -5.64 -17.93
C ALA A 336 7.46 -6.59 -16.75
N ASN A 337 8.41 -6.26 -15.89
CA ASN A 337 8.78 -7.05 -14.72
C ASN A 337 8.50 -6.34 -13.39
N SER A 338 7.96 -5.13 -13.45
CA SER A 338 7.68 -4.33 -12.25
C SER A 338 6.47 -3.42 -12.44
N ILE A 339 5.79 -3.15 -11.30
CA ILE A 339 4.70 -2.18 -11.21
C ILE A 339 5.00 -1.20 -10.08
N ARG A 340 4.78 0.10 -10.35
CA ARG A 340 4.76 1.15 -9.33
C ARG A 340 3.31 1.46 -8.98
N THR A 341 2.97 1.38 -7.68
CA THR A 341 1.62 1.63 -7.16
C THR A 341 1.35 3.12 -7.04
N SER A 342 1.19 3.78 -8.15
CA SER A 342 1.01 5.23 -8.19
C SER A 342 -0.41 5.63 -7.77
N HIS A 343 -0.62 6.51 -6.79
CA HIS A 343 0.35 7.11 -5.86
C HIS A 343 -0.13 6.84 -4.44
N TYR A 344 -0.33 5.57 -4.09
CA TYR A 344 -0.89 5.13 -2.83
C TYR A 344 -0.71 3.61 -2.63
N PRO A 345 -0.84 3.10 -1.38
CA PRO A 345 -0.82 1.67 -1.10
C PRO A 345 -1.94 0.93 -1.84
N ASN A 346 -1.59 -0.11 -2.60
CA ASN A 346 -2.57 -0.91 -3.34
C ASN A 346 -3.23 -1.98 -2.46
N ASP A 347 -4.28 -2.62 -2.98
CA ASP A 347 -4.97 -3.72 -2.31
C ASP A 347 -4.03 -4.92 -2.13
N GLU A 348 -4.12 -5.60 -0.98
CA GLU A 348 -3.34 -6.82 -0.68
C GLU A 348 -3.54 -7.91 -1.75
N ILE A 349 -4.71 -7.97 -2.39
CA ILE A 349 -4.99 -8.88 -3.51
C ILE A 349 -4.04 -8.63 -4.68
N PHE A 350 -3.75 -7.38 -4.99
CA PHE A 350 -2.80 -7.01 -6.02
C PHE A 350 -1.39 -7.48 -5.66
N LEU A 351 -0.98 -7.26 -4.42
CA LEU A 351 0.34 -7.70 -3.93
C LEU A 351 0.45 -9.23 -3.91
N ASP A 352 -0.62 -9.94 -3.50
CA ASP A 352 -0.70 -11.40 -3.56
C ASP A 352 -0.42 -11.94 -4.97
N ILE A 353 -1.05 -11.33 -5.98
CA ILE A 353 -0.86 -11.74 -7.37
C ILE A 353 0.56 -11.42 -7.83
N CYS A 354 1.11 -10.27 -7.47
CA CYS A 354 2.50 -9.91 -7.78
C CYS A 354 3.49 -10.90 -7.17
N ASP A 355 3.27 -11.33 -5.92
CA ASP A 355 4.09 -12.35 -5.26
C ASP A 355 4.08 -13.68 -6.02
N GLU A 356 2.89 -14.13 -6.45
CA GLU A 356 2.70 -15.39 -7.18
C GLU A 356 3.21 -15.34 -8.62
N GLN A 357 3.20 -14.15 -9.22
CA GLN A 357 3.56 -13.96 -10.62
C GLN A 357 4.99 -13.47 -10.85
N GLY A 358 5.77 -13.23 -9.78
CA GLY A 358 7.15 -12.77 -9.87
C GLY A 358 7.27 -11.31 -10.36
N ILE A 359 6.28 -10.47 -10.10
CA ILE A 359 6.31 -9.05 -10.47
C ILE A 359 6.88 -8.24 -9.29
N LEU A 360 7.93 -7.47 -9.53
CA LEU A 360 8.46 -6.54 -8.54
C LEU A 360 7.52 -5.35 -8.34
N VAL A 361 7.41 -4.89 -7.11
CA VAL A 361 6.54 -3.77 -6.75
C VAL A 361 7.35 -2.65 -6.10
N TRP A 362 7.26 -1.45 -6.68
CA TRP A 362 7.52 -0.20 -5.98
C TRP A 362 6.22 0.22 -5.31
N GLU A 363 6.12 0.09 -4.00
CA GLU A 363 4.94 0.55 -3.26
C GLU A 363 5.22 1.87 -2.58
N GLU A 364 4.27 2.82 -2.69
CA GLU A 364 4.46 4.16 -2.15
C GLU A 364 3.30 4.65 -1.29
N ASN A 365 3.63 5.56 -0.37
CA ASN A 365 2.64 6.22 0.46
C ASN A 365 1.76 7.16 -0.38
N HIS A 366 0.63 7.57 0.23
CA HIS A 366 -0.29 8.50 -0.42
C HIS A 366 0.14 9.96 -0.21
N ALA A 367 0.88 10.51 -1.17
CA ALA A 367 1.11 11.96 -1.31
C ALA A 367 1.66 12.27 -2.70
N ARG A 368 1.02 13.16 -3.46
CA ARG A 368 1.41 13.48 -4.84
C ARG A 368 1.25 14.97 -5.15
N GLY A 369 2.33 15.57 -5.67
CA GLY A 369 2.31 16.91 -6.26
C GLY A 369 2.05 18.05 -5.26
N LEU A 370 2.34 17.83 -3.98
CA LEU A 370 2.09 18.82 -2.93
C LEU A 370 3.16 19.91 -2.96
N SER A 371 2.71 21.17 -3.05
CA SER A 371 3.57 22.33 -2.84
C SER A 371 4.01 22.42 -1.37
N GLU A 372 5.02 23.24 -1.08
CA GLU A 372 5.39 23.55 0.32
C GLU A 372 4.21 24.09 1.11
N GLU A 373 3.36 24.94 0.52
CA GLU A 373 2.16 25.46 1.16
C GLU A 373 1.20 24.36 1.57
N ASN A 374 0.96 23.37 0.68
CA ASN A 374 0.15 22.19 1.01
C ASN A 374 0.79 21.36 2.12
N MET A 375 2.10 21.14 2.06
CA MET A 375 2.83 20.37 3.08
C MET A 375 2.90 21.08 4.44
N ARG A 376 2.73 22.41 4.50
CA ARG A 376 2.59 23.18 5.74
C ARG A 376 1.21 23.09 6.39
N ASN A 377 0.24 22.41 5.76
CA ASN A 377 -1.02 22.09 6.43
C ASN A 377 -0.72 21.25 7.70
N PRO A 378 -1.24 21.64 8.88
CA PRO A 378 -0.92 20.97 10.15
C PRO A 378 -1.34 19.49 10.19
N ASN A 379 -2.23 19.06 9.29
CA ASN A 379 -2.64 17.65 9.16
C ASN A 379 -1.71 16.84 8.23
N PHE A 380 -0.84 17.47 7.45
CA PHE A 380 -0.04 16.78 6.44
C PHE A 380 0.95 15.78 7.06
N GLU A 381 1.85 16.26 7.92
CA GLU A 381 2.89 15.40 8.50
C GLU A 381 2.27 14.22 9.26
N PRO A 382 1.33 14.40 10.22
CA PRO A 382 0.74 13.27 10.92
C PRO A 382 0.03 12.28 10.01
N GLN A 383 -0.64 12.76 8.97
CA GLN A 383 -1.36 11.90 8.02
C GLN A 383 -0.41 11.13 7.11
N ALA A 384 0.62 11.77 6.57
CA ALA A 384 1.61 11.13 5.70
C ALA A 384 2.46 10.10 6.45
N GLU A 385 2.87 10.41 7.68
CA GLU A 385 3.59 9.50 8.56
C GLU A 385 2.73 8.29 8.93
N LYS A 386 1.45 8.53 9.24
CA LYS A 386 0.50 7.47 9.58
C LYS A 386 0.28 6.48 8.44
N VAL A 387 0.24 6.94 7.19
CA VAL A 387 0.16 6.05 6.02
C VAL A 387 1.34 5.08 5.98
N ILE A 388 2.55 5.54 6.28
CA ILE A 388 3.75 4.69 6.30
C ILE A 388 3.67 3.67 7.45
N GLU A 389 3.24 4.12 8.64
CA GLU A 389 3.08 3.26 9.82
C GLU A 389 2.00 2.18 9.65
N GLU A 390 1.03 2.39 8.77
CA GLU A 390 -0.01 1.42 8.45
C GLU A 390 0.38 0.53 7.26
N MET A 391 0.95 1.10 6.19
CA MET A 391 1.35 0.41 4.97
C MET A 391 2.44 -0.63 5.22
N ILE A 392 3.56 -0.23 5.82
CA ILE A 392 4.71 -1.13 5.97
C ILE A 392 4.39 -2.35 6.83
N PRO A 393 3.80 -2.24 8.02
CA PRO A 393 3.46 -3.42 8.80
C PRO A 393 2.41 -4.33 8.13
N ALA A 394 1.45 -3.77 7.40
CA ALA A 394 0.43 -4.54 6.69
C ALA A 394 1.04 -5.35 5.53
N HIS A 395 1.98 -4.75 4.80
CA HIS A 395 2.52 -5.31 3.56
C HIS A 395 3.96 -5.86 3.72
N TYR A 396 4.43 -6.04 4.95
CA TYR A 396 5.81 -6.40 5.26
C TYR A 396 6.28 -7.69 4.59
N ASN A 397 5.45 -8.73 4.61
CA ASN A 397 5.82 -10.08 4.18
C ASN A 397 5.76 -10.30 2.66
N HIS A 398 5.30 -9.32 1.88
CA HIS A 398 5.27 -9.44 0.41
C HIS A 398 6.67 -9.45 -0.18
N PRO A 399 7.14 -10.58 -0.77
CA PRO A 399 8.44 -10.63 -1.40
C PRO A 399 8.53 -9.79 -2.68
N SER A 400 7.41 -9.54 -3.34
CA SER A 400 7.33 -8.70 -4.55
C SER A 400 7.74 -7.25 -4.29
N ILE A 401 7.45 -6.69 -3.10
CA ILE A 401 7.85 -5.32 -2.77
C ILE A 401 9.37 -5.27 -2.61
N TYR A 402 10.04 -4.55 -3.54
CA TYR A 402 11.49 -4.42 -3.54
C TYR A 402 11.97 -3.05 -3.05
N ILE A 403 11.10 -2.04 -3.03
CA ILE A 403 11.41 -0.66 -2.62
C ILE A 403 10.17 0.02 -2.06
N TRP A 404 10.36 0.84 -1.02
CA TRP A 404 9.33 1.71 -0.47
C TRP A 404 9.47 3.12 -1.04
N GLY A 405 8.36 3.70 -1.52
CA GLY A 405 8.27 5.04 -2.07
C GLY A 405 7.54 6.03 -1.17
N ILE A 406 7.90 7.31 -1.29
CA ILE A 406 7.20 8.43 -0.63
C ILE A 406 7.06 9.63 -1.55
N LEU A 407 6.11 10.51 -1.27
CA LEU A 407 6.07 11.93 -1.67
C LEU A 407 6.35 12.19 -3.17
N ASN A 408 5.58 11.54 -4.06
CA ASN A 408 5.73 11.77 -5.51
C ASN A 408 5.59 13.25 -5.87
N GLU A 409 6.61 13.82 -6.52
CA GLU A 409 6.62 15.19 -7.07
C GLU A 409 6.29 16.31 -6.04
N CYS A 410 6.48 16.05 -4.75
CA CYS A 410 6.25 17.06 -3.72
C CYS A 410 7.42 18.07 -3.63
N ALA A 411 7.41 18.97 -2.64
CA ALA A 411 8.36 20.08 -2.54
C ALA A 411 9.76 19.65 -2.07
N SER A 412 10.45 18.78 -2.83
CA SER A 412 11.81 18.31 -2.55
C SER A 412 12.91 19.34 -2.88
N ASP A 413 12.52 20.50 -3.37
CA ASP A 413 13.37 21.65 -3.68
C ASP A 413 13.35 22.74 -2.59
N THR A 414 12.75 22.46 -1.43
CA THR A 414 12.67 23.40 -0.30
C THR A 414 13.21 22.79 0.99
N GLU A 415 13.72 23.60 1.90
CA GLU A 415 14.27 23.13 3.18
C GLU A 415 13.17 22.49 4.06
N TYR A 416 11.97 23.07 4.10
CA TYR A 416 10.85 22.48 4.84
C TYR A 416 10.41 21.14 4.23
N GLY A 417 10.34 21.07 2.91
CA GLY A 417 10.08 19.80 2.22
C GLY A 417 11.12 18.75 2.59
N LYS A 418 12.40 19.10 2.57
CA LYS A 418 13.50 18.22 2.95
C LYS A 418 13.36 17.68 4.38
N GLU A 419 12.91 18.48 5.35
CA GLU A 419 12.63 18.01 6.70
C GLU A 419 11.50 16.96 6.72
N CYS A 420 10.42 17.18 5.97
CA CYS A 420 9.33 16.21 5.83
C CYS A 420 9.79 14.90 5.18
N TYR A 421 10.58 14.97 4.10
CA TYR A 421 11.17 13.79 3.45
C TYR A 421 12.04 13.01 4.43
N LYS A 422 12.90 13.71 5.19
CA LYS A 422 13.77 13.07 6.17
C LYS A 422 12.99 12.31 7.23
N LYS A 423 11.95 12.91 7.83
CA LYS A 423 11.11 12.26 8.84
C LYS A 423 10.47 10.98 8.31
N GLN A 424 9.92 11.01 7.10
CA GLN A 424 9.29 9.85 6.49
C GLN A 424 10.29 8.73 6.18
N PHE A 425 11.50 9.03 5.67
CA PHE A 425 12.55 8.03 5.50
C PHE A 425 13.03 7.45 6.83
N ASP A 426 13.12 8.27 7.88
CA ASP A 426 13.49 7.79 9.22
C ASP A 426 12.45 6.80 9.77
N ILE A 427 11.15 7.03 9.53
CA ILE A 427 10.07 6.09 9.89
C ILE A 427 10.19 4.80 9.10
N ILE A 428 10.38 4.86 7.77
CA ILE A 428 10.57 3.66 6.94
C ILE A 428 11.72 2.83 7.48
N ARG A 429 12.90 3.42 7.69
CA ARG A 429 14.09 2.71 8.17
C ARG A 429 13.94 2.14 9.58
N LYS A 430 13.08 2.73 10.41
CA LYS A 430 12.72 2.18 11.73
C LYS A 430 11.82 0.94 11.59
N LEU A 431 10.92 0.92 10.61
CA LEU A 431 9.95 -0.16 10.40
C LEU A 431 10.51 -1.30 9.56
N ASP A 432 11.31 -0.99 8.54
CA ASP A 432 11.91 -1.99 7.64
C ASP A 432 13.31 -1.57 7.19
N THR A 433 14.30 -2.38 7.54
CA THR A 433 15.70 -2.23 7.11
C THR A 433 16.09 -3.19 5.98
N SER A 434 15.16 -4.02 5.52
CA SER A 434 15.42 -5.08 4.53
C SER A 434 15.21 -4.63 3.09
N ARG A 435 14.63 -3.45 2.88
CA ARG A 435 14.35 -2.87 1.57
C ARG A 435 14.90 -1.46 1.47
N PRO A 436 15.37 -1.03 0.29
CA PRO A 436 15.68 0.37 0.01
C PRO A 436 14.42 1.23 0.01
N CYS A 437 14.62 2.54 0.13
CA CYS A 437 13.56 3.52 0.01
C CYS A 437 13.94 4.66 -0.94
N SER A 438 12.94 5.25 -1.61
CA SER A 438 13.13 6.32 -2.58
C SER A 438 11.91 7.25 -2.66
N PHE A 439 12.00 8.25 -3.53
CA PHE A 439 10.90 9.10 -3.94
C PHE A 439 11.09 9.51 -5.39
N ALA A 440 9.99 9.83 -6.09
CA ALA A 440 10.03 10.28 -7.47
C ALA A 440 10.06 11.81 -7.54
N SER A 441 11.17 12.38 -7.99
CA SER A 441 11.34 13.83 -8.16
C SER A 441 10.92 14.29 -9.55
N CYS A 442 10.33 15.48 -9.64
CA CYS A 442 10.20 16.24 -10.89
C CYS A 442 11.00 17.57 -10.84
N LYS A 443 11.81 17.79 -9.81
CA LYS A 443 12.52 19.05 -9.54
C LYS A 443 13.87 19.06 -10.27
N VAL A 444 13.81 19.30 -11.58
CA VAL A 444 15.00 19.29 -12.45
C VAL A 444 15.99 20.38 -12.02
N LYS A 445 17.20 19.96 -11.64
CA LYS A 445 18.33 20.82 -11.21
C LYS A 445 18.05 21.72 -9.99
N THR A 446 16.99 21.40 -9.22
CA THR A 446 16.65 22.14 -8.00
C THR A 446 16.41 21.27 -6.77
N ASP A 447 16.34 19.95 -6.96
CA ASP A 447 16.12 18.99 -5.87
C ASP A 447 17.29 19.00 -4.87
N ILE A 448 16.98 19.13 -3.59
CA ILE A 448 17.98 19.17 -2.51
C ILE A 448 17.93 17.94 -1.59
N CYS A 449 17.10 16.93 -1.93
CA CYS A 449 16.81 15.80 -1.05
C CYS A 449 17.62 14.53 -1.35
N PHE A 450 18.46 14.46 -2.39
CA PHE A 450 19.09 13.21 -2.83
C PHE A 450 20.13 12.60 -1.90
N GLU A 451 20.43 13.22 -0.78
CA GLU A 451 21.17 12.57 0.29
C GLU A 451 20.33 11.54 1.05
N LEU A 452 18.99 11.70 1.07
CA LEU A 452 18.07 10.95 1.91
C LEU A 452 17.70 9.55 1.35
N PRO A 453 17.29 9.39 0.07
CA PRO A 453 16.89 8.10 -0.48
C PRO A 453 18.09 7.19 -0.75
N ASP A 454 17.83 5.89 -0.88
CA ASP A 454 18.83 4.90 -1.28
C ASP A 454 19.00 4.85 -2.81
N VAL A 455 17.99 5.26 -3.56
CA VAL A 455 17.93 5.31 -5.03
C VAL A 455 17.52 6.70 -5.46
N VAL A 456 18.23 7.31 -6.40
CA VAL A 456 17.84 8.59 -7.04
C VAL A 456 16.85 8.30 -8.15
N SER A 457 15.68 8.93 -8.10
CA SER A 457 14.59 8.64 -9.03
C SER A 457 13.94 9.91 -9.57
N TYR A 458 13.64 9.91 -10.86
CA TYR A 458 13.08 11.07 -11.58
C TYR A 458 11.88 10.73 -12.45
N ASN A 459 10.89 11.63 -12.46
CA ASN A 459 9.84 11.71 -13.47
C ASN A 459 10.27 12.68 -14.55
N ILE A 460 10.36 12.22 -15.80
CA ILE A 460 10.79 13.03 -16.95
C ILE A 460 9.87 12.81 -18.15
N TYR A 461 9.62 13.89 -18.89
CA TYR A 461 8.69 13.83 -20.03
C TYR A 461 9.25 14.54 -21.28
N PRO A 462 10.47 14.19 -21.76
CA PRO A 462 10.98 14.69 -23.03
C PRO A 462 10.03 14.30 -24.18
N LEU A 463 9.91 15.12 -25.21
CA LEU A 463 8.95 15.02 -26.33
C LEU A 463 7.47 15.22 -25.93
N TRP A 464 7.15 15.34 -24.63
CA TRP A 464 5.78 15.59 -24.20
C TRP A 464 5.59 16.98 -23.57
N TYR A 465 6.27 17.27 -22.46
CA TYR A 465 6.29 18.60 -21.84
C TYR A 465 7.51 19.43 -22.26
N HIS A 466 8.54 18.79 -22.75
CA HIS A 466 9.78 19.41 -23.24
C HIS A 466 10.05 18.95 -24.66
N ASP A 467 10.47 19.87 -25.54
CA ASP A 467 10.81 19.55 -26.95
C ASP A 467 12.29 19.12 -27.10
N THR A 468 12.86 18.49 -26.07
CA THR A 468 14.23 17.97 -26.03
C THR A 468 14.25 16.49 -26.38
N GLU A 469 15.25 16.01 -27.10
CA GLU A 469 15.44 14.58 -27.35
C GLU A 469 15.75 13.84 -26.04
N PRO A 470 15.22 12.61 -25.85
CA PRO A 470 15.28 11.89 -24.57
C PRO A 470 16.69 11.57 -24.09
N ASP A 471 17.64 11.27 -24.99
CA ASP A 471 19.03 10.96 -24.67
C ASP A 471 19.80 12.20 -24.17
N GLU A 472 19.61 13.35 -24.81
CA GLU A 472 20.20 14.63 -24.38
C GLU A 472 19.67 15.03 -23.00
N TYR A 473 18.34 14.92 -22.81
CA TYR A 473 17.70 15.26 -21.53
C TYR A 473 18.21 14.38 -20.39
N LEU A 474 18.29 13.08 -20.63
CA LEU A 474 18.74 12.09 -19.65
C LEU A 474 20.22 12.28 -19.28
N ASP A 475 21.07 12.51 -20.26
CA ASP A 475 22.52 12.72 -20.06
C ASP A 475 22.80 14.00 -19.25
N ASP A 476 22.10 15.10 -19.58
CA ASP A 476 22.21 16.37 -18.86
C ASP A 476 21.72 16.23 -17.39
N LEU A 477 20.59 15.56 -17.17
CA LEU A 477 20.06 15.30 -15.83
C LEU A 477 20.99 14.40 -15.01
N TYR A 478 21.47 13.30 -15.59
CA TYR A 478 22.37 12.37 -14.90
C TYR A 478 23.70 13.05 -14.52
N LYS A 479 24.29 13.84 -15.43
CA LYS A 479 25.50 14.63 -15.15
C LYS A 479 25.30 15.59 -14.00
N TRP A 480 24.17 16.29 -13.96
CA TRP A 480 23.86 17.17 -12.85
C TRP A 480 23.75 16.38 -11.52
N VAL A 481 23.05 15.25 -11.48
CA VAL A 481 22.95 14.41 -10.28
C VAL A 481 24.33 13.98 -9.78
N GLN A 482 25.23 13.57 -10.70
CA GLN A 482 26.56 13.06 -10.33
C GLN A 482 27.55 14.16 -9.92
N ASN A 483 27.40 15.38 -10.42
CA ASN A 483 28.38 16.45 -10.21
C ASN A 483 27.95 17.49 -9.19
N GLU A 484 26.65 17.69 -9.00
CA GLU A 484 26.12 18.83 -8.24
C GLU A 484 25.22 18.42 -7.06
N THR A 485 24.93 17.12 -6.87
CA THR A 485 24.07 16.67 -5.80
C THR A 485 24.73 15.61 -4.89
N LYS A 486 24.12 15.37 -3.74
CA LYS A 486 24.50 14.27 -2.86
C LYS A 486 23.95 12.89 -3.30
N GLY A 487 23.34 12.81 -4.48
CA GLY A 487 22.93 11.56 -5.14
C GLY A 487 24.07 10.85 -5.86
N VAL A 488 25.28 11.43 -5.86
CA VAL A 488 26.46 10.85 -6.51
C VAL A 488 26.73 9.42 -6.04
N GLY A 489 26.93 8.50 -6.99
CA GLY A 489 27.27 7.09 -6.71
C GLY A 489 26.08 6.20 -6.29
N LYS A 490 24.88 6.74 -6.13
CA LYS A 490 23.67 5.97 -5.89
C LYS A 490 23.09 5.39 -7.19
N PRO A 491 22.28 4.30 -7.13
CA PRO A 491 21.48 3.86 -8.27
C PRO A 491 20.62 5.01 -8.80
N PHE A 492 20.47 5.08 -10.12
CA PHE A 492 19.68 6.10 -10.80
C PHE A 492 18.57 5.44 -11.62
N MET A 493 17.32 5.90 -11.45
CA MET A 493 16.14 5.31 -12.08
C MET A 493 15.20 6.40 -12.62
N ILE A 494 14.53 6.11 -13.72
CA ILE A 494 13.46 6.94 -14.23
C ILE A 494 12.11 6.34 -13.80
N THR A 495 11.39 7.06 -12.98
CA THR A 495 10.13 6.61 -12.35
C THR A 495 8.88 7.00 -13.11
N GLU A 496 9.00 7.92 -14.07
CA GLU A 496 7.95 8.19 -15.06
C GLU A 496 8.53 8.70 -16.36
N ILE A 497 8.09 8.10 -17.47
CA ILE A 497 8.16 8.62 -18.83
C ILE A 497 6.82 8.39 -19.51
N GLY A 498 6.47 9.18 -20.51
CA GLY A 498 5.24 8.91 -21.24
C GLY A 498 4.82 10.05 -22.17
N ALA A 499 3.79 9.76 -22.94
CA ALA A 499 3.09 10.72 -23.79
C ALA A 499 1.61 10.38 -23.85
N GLY A 500 0.75 11.36 -24.09
CA GLY A 500 -0.68 11.13 -24.25
C GLY A 500 -1.05 10.60 -25.64
N GLY A 501 -2.00 9.66 -25.68
CA GLY A 501 -2.60 9.15 -26.91
C GLY A 501 -4.05 8.75 -26.66
N LEU A 502 -4.97 9.21 -27.48
CA LEU A 502 -6.39 8.86 -27.41
C LEU A 502 -6.63 7.59 -28.22
N TYR A 503 -7.24 6.58 -27.59
CA TYR A 503 -7.59 5.33 -28.29
C TYR A 503 -8.40 5.59 -29.56
N GLY A 504 -7.93 5.07 -30.70
CA GLY A 504 -8.57 5.22 -32.00
C GLY A 504 -8.33 6.59 -32.68
N TYR A 505 -7.68 7.56 -32.03
CA TYR A 505 -7.38 8.85 -32.66
C TYR A 505 -6.06 8.79 -33.44
N ARG A 506 -6.15 8.96 -34.74
CA ARG A 506 -5.04 8.90 -35.70
C ARG A 506 -5.14 10.05 -36.70
N ASN A 507 -4.01 10.53 -37.20
CA ASN A 507 -3.96 11.46 -38.31
C ASN A 507 -2.62 11.37 -39.07
N ASN A 508 -2.55 11.99 -40.25
CA ASN A 508 -1.38 11.95 -41.12
C ASN A 508 -0.23 12.89 -40.68
N TYR A 509 -0.39 13.59 -39.55
CA TYR A 509 0.58 14.60 -39.08
C TYR A 509 1.31 14.15 -37.83
N ASP A 510 0.99 12.96 -37.30
CA ASP A 510 1.57 12.42 -36.06
C ASP A 510 1.55 13.46 -34.93
N SER A 511 0.44 14.20 -34.81
CA SER A 511 0.32 15.27 -33.83
C SER A 511 0.13 14.72 -32.40
N LYS A 512 0.53 15.51 -31.40
CA LYS A 512 0.27 15.17 -29.98
C LYS A 512 -1.17 14.71 -29.81
N TRP A 513 -1.41 13.71 -28.96
CA TRP A 513 -2.64 12.98 -28.69
C TRP A 513 -3.01 11.89 -29.70
N THR A 514 -2.33 11.73 -30.81
CA THR A 514 -2.53 10.55 -31.67
C THR A 514 -1.85 9.32 -31.08
N GLU A 515 -2.31 8.12 -31.45
CA GLU A 515 -1.65 6.88 -31.06
C GLU A 515 -0.26 6.73 -31.69
N GLU A 516 -0.06 7.26 -32.91
CA GLU A 516 1.23 7.29 -33.61
C GLU A 516 2.24 8.12 -32.82
N TYR A 517 1.87 9.34 -32.39
CA TYR A 517 2.76 10.19 -31.61
C TYR A 517 3.13 9.53 -30.29
N GLN A 518 2.15 8.97 -29.57
CA GLN A 518 2.40 8.27 -28.31
C GLN A 518 3.39 7.11 -28.50
N ALA A 519 3.17 6.29 -29.53
CA ALA A 519 4.01 5.13 -29.83
C ALA A 519 5.45 5.54 -30.14
N GLU A 520 5.65 6.57 -30.97
CA GLU A 520 6.99 7.04 -31.34
C GLU A 520 7.70 7.75 -30.19
N ALA A 521 6.99 8.57 -29.41
CA ALA A 521 7.56 9.20 -28.21
C ALA A 521 8.06 8.14 -27.22
N LEU A 522 7.23 7.11 -26.93
CA LEU A 522 7.65 6.01 -26.06
C LEU A 522 8.79 5.18 -26.64
N ARG A 523 8.83 4.96 -27.96
CA ARG A 523 9.96 4.29 -28.61
C ARG A 523 11.27 5.02 -28.35
N LYS A 524 11.30 6.32 -28.56
CA LYS A 524 12.48 7.15 -28.32
C LYS A 524 12.86 7.19 -26.84
N GLN A 525 11.90 7.47 -25.97
CA GLN A 525 12.10 7.55 -24.51
C GLN A 525 12.65 6.24 -23.94
N LEU A 526 12.04 5.09 -24.27
CA LEU A 526 12.48 3.79 -23.78
C LEU A 526 13.84 3.39 -24.34
N THR A 527 14.11 3.69 -25.62
CA THR A 527 15.41 3.39 -26.23
C THR A 527 16.52 4.17 -25.54
N ALA A 528 16.29 5.46 -25.24
CA ALA A 528 17.26 6.30 -24.51
C ALA A 528 17.50 5.77 -23.10
N VAL A 529 16.44 5.56 -22.29
CA VAL A 529 16.59 5.16 -20.90
C VAL A 529 17.16 3.74 -20.75
N LEU A 530 16.68 2.77 -21.53
CA LEU A 530 17.19 1.41 -21.48
C LEU A 530 18.57 1.27 -22.15
N GLY A 531 18.92 2.17 -23.06
CA GLY A 531 20.27 2.27 -23.62
C GLY A 531 21.28 2.94 -22.69
N TYR A 532 20.81 3.70 -21.69
CA TYR A 532 21.69 4.43 -20.77
C TYR A 532 22.28 3.50 -19.71
N LYS A 533 23.61 3.35 -19.73
CA LYS A 533 24.32 2.33 -18.93
C LYS A 533 24.12 2.48 -17.42
N ASP A 534 24.12 3.71 -16.94
CA ASP A 534 24.04 4.03 -15.52
C ASP A 534 22.58 4.20 -15.00
N CYS A 535 21.57 3.91 -15.83
CA CYS A 535 20.17 3.90 -15.43
C CYS A 535 19.73 2.45 -15.16
N ILE A 536 19.28 2.18 -13.93
CA ILE A 536 18.90 0.82 -13.51
C ILE A 536 17.49 0.42 -13.94
N GLY A 537 16.70 1.34 -14.50
CA GLY A 537 15.37 0.99 -14.99
C GLY A 537 14.43 2.17 -15.22
N VAL A 538 13.24 1.82 -15.67
CA VAL A 538 12.22 2.77 -16.11
C VAL A 538 10.82 2.31 -15.72
N TYR A 539 9.95 3.26 -15.37
CA TYR A 539 8.51 3.07 -15.32
C TYR A 539 7.83 3.96 -16.35
N ILE A 540 6.88 3.39 -17.08
CA ILE A 540 6.05 4.11 -18.03
C ILE A 540 4.85 4.71 -17.30
N TRP A 541 4.60 5.99 -17.46
CA TRP A 541 3.38 6.66 -17.06
C TRP A 541 2.40 6.67 -18.25
N GLN A 542 1.41 5.76 -18.31
CA GLN A 542 1.02 4.79 -17.31
C GLN A 542 0.46 3.53 -17.99
N PHE A 543 0.06 2.53 -17.19
CA PHE A 543 -0.53 1.29 -17.69
C PHE A 543 -1.83 1.53 -18.47
N CYS A 544 -2.85 2.11 -17.84
CA CYS A 544 -4.15 2.36 -18.48
C CYS A 544 -4.58 3.81 -18.36
N ASP A 545 -5.47 4.25 -19.26
CA ASP A 545 -6.15 5.53 -19.09
C ASP A 545 -7.02 5.49 -17.82
N ILE A 546 -7.03 6.59 -17.07
CA ILE A 546 -7.72 6.69 -15.78
C ILE A 546 -8.59 7.94 -15.72
N ARG A 547 -9.65 7.91 -14.90
CA ARG A 547 -10.48 9.06 -14.60
C ARG A 547 -9.68 10.07 -13.74
N ILE A 548 -9.92 11.37 -13.99
CA ILE A 548 -9.34 12.46 -13.20
C ILE A 548 -10.38 13.15 -12.34
N SER A 549 -9.93 13.93 -11.36
CA SER A 549 -10.79 14.82 -10.58
C SER A 549 -11.43 15.88 -11.46
N ASP A 550 -12.68 16.24 -11.17
CA ASP A 550 -13.45 17.22 -11.96
C ASP A 550 -12.78 18.60 -11.99
N GLU A 551 -12.01 18.96 -10.97
CA GLU A 551 -11.24 20.20 -10.86
C GLU A 551 -10.06 20.26 -11.87
N TRP A 552 -9.58 19.11 -12.35
CA TRP A 552 -8.53 18.98 -13.38
C TRP A 552 -9.09 18.86 -14.81
N PHE A 553 -10.36 18.87 -14.93
CA PHE A 553 -11.12 18.60 -16.13
C PHE A 553 -10.68 19.40 -17.36
N GLY A 554 -10.43 20.70 -17.23
CA GLY A 554 -10.17 21.61 -18.35
C GLY A 554 -8.88 21.38 -19.13
N ILE A 555 -7.96 20.55 -18.61
CA ILE A 555 -6.62 20.32 -19.21
C ILE A 555 -6.42 18.91 -19.73
N ARG A 556 -7.42 18.03 -19.60
CA ARG A 556 -7.34 16.63 -20.02
C ARG A 556 -8.50 16.25 -20.95
N PRO A 557 -8.22 15.72 -22.16
CA PRO A 557 -9.25 15.26 -23.06
C PRO A 557 -10.14 14.19 -22.41
N ARG A 558 -11.45 14.23 -22.63
CA ARG A 558 -12.43 13.25 -22.15
C ARG A 558 -12.51 13.12 -20.61
N THR A 559 -11.97 14.07 -19.83
CA THR A 559 -11.86 13.95 -18.37
C THR A 559 -11.01 12.77 -17.89
N MET A 560 -10.04 12.39 -18.72
CA MET A 560 -9.17 11.23 -18.50
C MET A 560 -7.71 11.64 -18.59
N ASN A 561 -6.85 11.01 -17.80
CA ASN A 561 -5.41 10.99 -18.06
C ASN A 561 -5.14 9.93 -19.13
N ASN A 562 -4.98 10.38 -20.38
CA ASN A 562 -4.86 9.51 -21.56
C ASN A 562 -3.40 9.12 -21.87
N LYS A 563 -2.54 9.01 -20.85
CA LYS A 563 -1.15 8.50 -21.03
C LYS A 563 -1.06 6.98 -20.90
N GLY A 564 -2.17 6.28 -20.68
CA GLY A 564 -2.19 4.82 -20.67
C GLY A 564 -1.66 4.21 -21.98
N ILE A 565 -0.93 3.12 -21.89
CA ILE A 565 -0.54 2.29 -23.06
C ILE A 565 -1.67 1.36 -23.48
N VAL A 566 -2.65 1.16 -22.61
CA VAL A 566 -3.99 0.67 -22.92
C VAL A 566 -5.01 1.73 -22.52
N ASP A 567 -6.22 1.66 -23.05
CA ASP A 567 -7.29 2.56 -22.63
C ASP A 567 -7.93 2.14 -21.28
N GLU A 568 -8.95 2.86 -20.82
CA GLU A 568 -9.67 2.60 -19.57
C GLU A 568 -10.35 1.21 -19.53
N PHE A 569 -10.64 0.62 -20.70
CA PHE A 569 -11.20 -0.74 -20.85
C PHE A 569 -10.15 -1.79 -21.17
N ARG A 570 -8.85 -1.47 -21.03
CA ARG A 570 -7.69 -2.34 -21.30
C ARG A 570 -7.52 -2.72 -22.78
N ARG A 571 -8.11 -1.94 -23.70
CA ARG A 571 -7.85 -2.10 -25.14
C ARG A 571 -6.46 -1.56 -25.48
N LYS A 572 -5.67 -2.37 -26.18
CA LYS A 572 -4.29 -2.06 -26.54
C LYS A 572 -4.22 -0.89 -27.53
N LYS A 573 -3.48 0.16 -27.21
CA LYS A 573 -3.11 1.24 -28.14
C LYS A 573 -1.88 0.83 -28.97
N LEU A 574 -1.52 1.59 -30.00
CA LEU A 574 -0.29 1.31 -30.78
C LEU A 574 0.96 1.24 -29.90
N ALA A 575 1.03 2.09 -28.89
CA ALA A 575 2.12 2.14 -27.92
C ALA A 575 2.36 0.80 -27.21
N TYR A 576 1.32 -0.02 -26.98
CA TYR A 576 1.46 -1.33 -26.34
C TYR A 576 2.42 -2.24 -27.11
N ASN A 577 2.29 -2.31 -28.43
CA ASN A 577 3.15 -3.16 -29.25
C ASN A 577 4.60 -2.65 -29.27
N VAL A 578 4.80 -1.33 -29.25
CA VAL A 578 6.13 -0.71 -29.15
C VAL A 578 6.79 -1.07 -27.83
N VAL A 579 6.07 -0.95 -26.71
CA VAL A 579 6.58 -1.33 -25.39
C VAL A 579 6.93 -2.82 -25.37
N LYS A 580 6.03 -3.68 -25.86
CA LYS A 580 6.26 -5.13 -25.93
C LYS A 580 7.50 -5.49 -26.75
N GLU A 581 7.70 -4.85 -27.89
CA GLU A 581 8.90 -5.04 -28.71
C GLU A 581 10.19 -4.69 -27.95
N ILE A 582 10.19 -3.56 -27.23
CA ILE A 582 11.39 -3.06 -26.55
C ILE A 582 11.68 -3.83 -25.26
N PHE A 583 10.64 -4.15 -24.47
CA PHE A 583 10.83 -4.83 -23.19
C PHE A 583 11.25 -6.30 -23.34
N ASN A 584 10.94 -6.93 -24.48
CA ASN A 584 11.34 -8.31 -24.78
C ASN A 584 12.69 -8.43 -25.52
N LYS A 585 13.36 -7.32 -25.76
CA LYS A 585 14.76 -7.27 -26.21
C LYS A 585 15.72 -7.31 -25.04
#